data_9fa4d92ad26252db8f1c9e0d458ad80b
#
_entry.id   9fa4d92ad26252db8f1c9e0d458ad80b
#
_cell.length_a   1.000
_cell.length_b   1.000
_cell.length_c   1.000
_cell.angle_alpha   90.00
_cell.angle_beta   90.00
_cell.angle_gamma   90.00
#
_symmetry.space_group_name_H-M   'P 1'
#
loop_
_entity.id
_entity.type
_entity.pdbx_description
1 polymer ?
#
loop_
_entity_poly.entity_id
_entity_poly.type
_entity_poly.pdbx_seq_one_letter_code
_entity_poly.pdbx_strand_id
1 'polypeptide(L)'
;MKTREEALAYGLSFPYTYKEAPFHDQNWELVRVHGSKKAFLWVYERNGYINMNVKVNPEWRDFWRRAYPAVQPGYHQNKEHWSTIVLDGTIPDDTIKDMIAESYALVCDKPAKRIYEAVKRIPKGMVATYGQVAYMAGDRKMARAEIGRAHV
;
A
#
# COMPACT_ATOMS: atom_id res chain seq x y z
N MET A 1 14.90 0.57 2.53
CA MET A 1 13.78 1.33 3.14
C MET A 1 13.86 1.19 4.66
N LYS A 2 14.01 2.29 5.34
CA LYS A 2 14.18 2.28 6.81
C LYS A 2 13.35 3.36 7.52
N THR A 3 12.83 4.34 6.80
CA THR A 3 12.15 5.47 7.40
C THR A 3 10.64 5.41 7.19
N ARG A 4 9.93 6.09 8.10
CA ARG A 4 8.48 6.27 8.00
C ARG A 4 8.10 6.98 6.70
N GLU A 5 8.84 8.02 6.37
CA GLU A 5 8.59 8.84 5.19
C GLU A 5 8.70 8.04 3.90
N GLU A 6 9.70 7.17 3.80
CA GLU A 6 9.88 6.29 2.63
C GLU A 6 8.71 5.32 2.48
N ALA A 7 8.30 4.68 3.58
CA ALA A 7 7.19 3.72 3.57
C ALA A 7 5.87 4.40 3.18
N LEU A 8 5.56 5.54 3.80
CA LEU A 8 4.34 6.29 3.50
C LEU A 8 4.34 6.84 2.08
N ALA A 9 5.47 7.37 1.62
CA ALA A 9 5.57 7.89 0.26
C ALA A 9 5.32 6.81 -0.77
N TYR A 10 5.85 5.61 -0.56
CA TYR A 10 5.61 4.50 -1.47
C TYR A 10 4.14 4.08 -1.45
N GLY A 11 3.53 3.94 -0.28
CA GLY A 11 2.10 3.62 -0.17
C GLY A 11 1.21 4.65 -0.85
N LEU A 12 1.54 5.93 -0.71
CA LEU A 12 0.79 7.02 -1.33
C LEU A 12 1.04 7.16 -2.83
N SER A 13 2.04 6.46 -3.37
CA SER A 13 2.29 6.42 -4.81
C SER A 13 1.26 5.60 -5.58
N PHE A 14 0.51 4.74 -4.90
CA PHE A 14 -0.58 3.99 -5.53
C PHE A 14 -1.79 4.89 -5.76
N PRO A 15 -2.52 4.68 -6.86
CA PRO A 15 -3.67 5.53 -7.19
C PRO A 15 -4.83 5.37 -6.20
N TYR A 16 -5.55 6.46 -5.99
CA TYR A 16 -6.76 6.48 -5.19
C TYR A 16 -6.52 6.18 -3.71
N THR A 17 -5.40 6.70 -3.18
CA THR A 17 -5.00 6.48 -1.79
C THR A 17 -4.86 7.78 -1.01
N TYR A 18 -4.95 7.69 0.31
CA TYR A 18 -4.75 8.83 1.20
C TYR A 18 -4.18 8.38 2.55
N LYS A 19 -3.54 9.30 3.23
CA LYS A 19 -2.96 9.06 4.56
C LYS A 19 -3.91 9.51 5.65
N GLU A 20 -3.96 8.76 6.75
CA GLU A 20 -4.73 9.10 7.93
C GLU A 20 -3.98 8.67 9.19
N ALA A 21 -4.11 9.48 10.26
CA ALA A 21 -3.62 9.16 11.59
C ALA A 21 -4.85 9.13 12.53
N PRO A 22 -5.60 8.01 12.57
CA PRO A 22 -6.93 7.97 13.19
C PRO A 22 -6.92 7.84 14.70
N PHE A 23 -5.76 7.61 15.31
CA PHE A 23 -5.62 7.38 16.75
C PHE A 23 -5.08 8.63 17.45
N HIS A 24 -5.34 8.77 18.74
CA HIS A 24 -4.73 9.80 19.57
C HIS A 24 -3.20 9.69 19.63
N ASP A 25 -2.71 8.46 19.55
CA ASP A 25 -1.29 8.17 19.43
C ASP A 25 -0.85 8.45 17.99
N GLN A 26 -0.06 9.51 17.80
CA GLN A 26 0.44 9.92 16.50
C GLN A 26 1.50 8.96 15.93
N ASN A 27 1.88 7.94 16.69
CA ASN A 27 2.80 6.92 16.20
C ASN A 27 2.22 6.13 15.00
N TRP A 28 0.91 5.97 14.94
CA TRP A 28 0.25 5.16 13.93
C TRP A 28 -0.24 6.00 12.77
N GLU A 29 0.32 5.77 11.58
CA GLU A 29 -0.14 6.39 10.35
C GLU A 29 -0.55 5.30 9.36
N LEU A 30 -1.69 5.49 8.70
CA LEU A 30 -2.27 4.52 7.80
C LEU A 30 -2.37 5.09 6.38
N VAL A 31 -2.18 4.24 5.39
CA VAL A 31 -2.54 4.54 4.00
C VAL A 31 -3.79 3.74 3.64
N ARG A 32 -4.83 4.46 3.25
CA ARG A 32 -6.15 3.90 2.95
C ARG A 32 -6.49 4.07 1.48
N VAL A 33 -7.42 3.26 1.01
CA VAL A 33 -7.99 3.38 -0.33
C VAL A 33 -9.27 4.20 -0.24
N HIS A 34 -9.41 5.24 -1.08
CA HIS A 34 -10.65 6.01 -1.18
C HIS A 34 -11.82 5.09 -1.55
N GLY A 35 -13.01 5.47 -1.10
CA GLY A 35 -14.21 4.68 -1.33
C GLY A 35 -14.44 3.67 -0.23
N SER A 36 -13.70 2.57 -0.21
CA SER A 36 -13.82 1.54 0.83
C SER A 36 -13.29 1.97 2.18
N LYS A 37 -12.36 2.92 2.21
CA LYS A 37 -11.63 3.38 3.41
C LYS A 37 -10.78 2.26 4.05
N LYS A 38 -10.55 1.17 3.36
CA LYS A 38 -9.71 0.07 3.85
C LYS A 38 -8.25 0.51 3.86
N ALA A 39 -7.55 0.20 4.94
CA ALA A 39 -6.13 0.43 5.04
C ALA A 39 -5.35 -0.77 4.50
N PHE A 40 -4.30 -0.51 3.75
CA PHE A 40 -3.40 -1.56 3.27
C PHE A 40 -1.97 -1.40 3.79
N LEU A 41 -1.67 -0.30 4.44
CA LEU A 41 -0.36 -0.03 5.01
C LEU A 41 -0.54 0.70 6.34
N TRP A 42 0.04 0.14 7.39
CA TRP A 42 0.10 0.73 8.72
C TRP A 42 1.57 0.95 9.04
N VAL A 43 1.95 2.17 9.40
CA VAL A 43 3.34 2.52 9.70
C VAL A 43 3.42 3.05 11.12
N TYR A 44 4.36 2.51 11.90
CA TYR A 44 4.54 2.88 13.30
C TYR A 44 5.96 2.55 13.76
N GLU A 45 6.39 3.22 14.82
CA GLU A 45 7.66 2.90 15.47
C GLU A 45 7.42 1.93 16.63
N ARG A 46 8.26 0.91 16.73
CA ARG A 46 8.26 -0.07 17.81
C ARG A 46 9.65 -0.65 17.97
N ASN A 47 10.11 -0.74 19.24
CA ASN A 47 11.42 -1.31 19.56
C ASN A 47 12.60 -0.65 18.83
N GLY A 48 12.51 0.65 18.59
CA GLY A 48 13.58 1.42 17.93
C GLY A 48 13.61 1.31 16.42
N TYR A 49 12.67 0.60 15.81
CA TYR A 49 12.56 0.47 14.35
C TYR A 49 11.22 0.96 13.84
N ILE A 50 11.20 1.43 12.62
CA ILE A 50 9.94 1.62 11.90
C ILE A 50 9.45 0.25 11.46
N ASN A 51 8.18 0.01 11.71
CA ASN A 51 7.49 -1.23 11.33
C ASN A 51 6.35 -0.89 10.39
N MET A 52 6.00 -1.86 9.54
CA MET A 52 4.81 -1.76 8.70
C MET A 52 3.95 -3.00 8.91
N ASN A 53 2.63 -2.80 8.95
CA ASN A 53 1.71 -3.92 8.80
C ASN A 53 1.14 -3.89 7.38
N VAL A 54 1.20 -5.01 6.71
CA VAL A 54 0.66 -5.18 5.36
C VAL A 54 -0.22 -6.42 5.31
N LYS A 55 -1.27 -6.37 4.49
CA LYS A 55 -2.11 -7.53 4.25
C LYS A 55 -1.36 -8.52 3.37
N VAL A 56 -1.50 -9.80 3.68
CA VAL A 56 -0.78 -10.87 2.98
C VAL A 56 -1.75 -11.95 2.53
N ASN A 57 -1.44 -12.56 1.39
CA ASN A 57 -2.13 -13.76 0.95
C ASN A 57 -1.68 -14.93 1.84
N PRO A 58 -2.60 -15.67 2.49
CA PRO A 58 -2.23 -16.79 3.35
C PRO A 58 -1.37 -17.85 2.65
N GLU A 59 -1.49 -18.01 1.33
CA GLU A 59 -0.69 -18.96 0.56
C GLU A 59 0.81 -18.60 0.54
N TRP A 60 1.14 -17.30 0.63
CA TRP A 60 2.52 -16.79 0.60
C TRP A 60 3.06 -16.36 1.95
N ARG A 61 2.17 -16.23 2.93
CA ARG A 61 2.51 -15.73 4.27
C ARG A 61 3.69 -16.44 4.90
N ASP A 62 3.65 -17.77 4.93
CA ASP A 62 4.68 -18.56 5.59
C ASP A 62 6.00 -18.54 4.83
N PHE A 63 5.93 -18.43 3.51
CA PHE A 63 7.13 -18.29 2.68
C PHE A 63 7.91 -17.03 3.10
N TRP A 64 7.26 -15.87 3.18
CA TRP A 64 7.91 -14.62 3.54
C TRP A 64 8.44 -14.63 4.97
N ARG A 65 7.68 -15.18 5.90
CA ARG A 65 8.09 -15.27 7.31
C ARG A 65 9.30 -16.19 7.50
N ARG A 66 9.45 -17.22 6.68
CA ARG A 66 10.62 -18.08 6.70
C ARG A 66 11.82 -17.46 5.98
N ALA A 67 11.57 -16.75 4.90
CA ALA A 67 12.62 -16.14 4.10
C ALA A 67 13.32 -15.01 4.86
N TYR A 68 12.58 -14.23 5.65
CA TYR A 68 13.11 -13.06 6.35
C TYR A 68 12.66 -13.02 7.81
N PRO A 69 13.61 -13.03 8.78
CA PRO A 69 13.27 -12.86 10.19
C PRO A 69 12.54 -11.56 10.50
N ALA A 70 12.79 -10.50 9.71
CA ALA A 70 12.11 -9.21 9.85
C ALA A 70 10.64 -9.24 9.41
N VAL A 71 10.17 -10.31 8.78
CA VAL A 71 8.75 -10.52 8.47
C VAL A 71 8.15 -11.39 9.57
N GLN A 72 7.22 -10.83 10.33
CA GLN A 72 6.65 -11.42 11.53
C GLN A 72 5.12 -11.47 11.45
N PRO A 73 4.45 -12.27 12.30
CA PRO A 73 2.99 -12.22 12.41
C PRO A 73 2.49 -10.81 12.73
N GLY A 74 1.35 -10.42 12.18
CA GLY A 74 0.81 -9.06 12.30
C GLY A 74 0.62 -8.60 13.74
N TYR A 75 1.29 -7.53 14.11
CA TYR A 75 1.20 -6.92 15.44
C TYR A 75 -0.13 -6.17 15.55
N HIS A 76 -0.91 -6.49 16.56
CA HIS A 76 -2.26 -5.94 16.80
C HIS A 76 -3.27 -6.20 15.68
N GLN A 77 -3.03 -7.18 14.81
CA GLN A 77 -3.94 -7.54 13.74
C GLN A 77 -4.07 -9.05 13.60
N ASN A 78 -5.03 -9.49 12.78
CA ASN A 78 -5.21 -10.90 12.45
C ASN A 78 -3.95 -11.44 11.79
N LYS A 79 -3.35 -12.46 12.39
CA LYS A 79 -2.05 -12.98 11.99
C LYS A 79 -2.09 -13.90 10.77
N GLU A 80 -3.29 -14.33 10.36
CA GLU A 80 -3.46 -15.09 9.11
C GLU A 80 -3.43 -14.18 7.88
N HIS A 81 -3.93 -12.95 8.02
CA HIS A 81 -4.09 -12.03 6.90
C HIS A 81 -3.14 -10.83 6.95
N TRP A 82 -2.41 -10.65 8.04
CA TRP A 82 -1.50 -9.51 8.22
C TRP A 82 -0.13 -9.97 8.70
N SER A 83 0.89 -9.35 8.12
CA SER A 83 2.27 -9.50 8.57
C SER A 83 2.85 -8.15 8.97
N THR A 84 3.76 -8.17 9.95
CA THR A 84 4.56 -7.02 10.33
C THR A 84 5.93 -7.14 9.68
N ILE A 85 6.37 -6.07 9.05
CA ILE A 85 7.70 -5.97 8.44
C ILE A 85 8.50 -4.97 9.26
N VAL A 86 9.59 -5.42 9.84
CA VAL A 86 10.52 -4.56 10.58
C VAL A 86 11.51 -3.96 9.57
N LEU A 87 11.55 -2.64 9.48
CA LEU A 87 12.45 -1.95 8.55
C LEU A 87 13.85 -1.80 9.14
N ASP A 88 14.52 -2.92 9.35
CA ASP A 88 15.86 -2.99 9.91
C ASP A 88 17.00 -3.04 8.86
N GLY A 89 16.64 -2.97 7.59
CA GLY A 89 17.58 -3.00 6.47
C GLY A 89 17.95 -4.39 5.98
N THR A 90 17.38 -5.47 6.56
CA THR A 90 17.71 -6.84 6.17
C THR A 90 16.93 -7.33 4.94
N ILE A 91 15.83 -6.67 4.60
CA ILE A 91 15.00 -7.02 3.44
C ILE A 91 15.31 -6.05 2.30
N PRO A 92 15.58 -6.55 1.07
CA PRO A 92 15.78 -5.67 -0.09
C PRO A 92 14.59 -4.74 -0.32
N ASP A 93 14.85 -3.51 -0.73
CA ASP A 93 13.81 -2.50 -0.99
C ASP A 93 12.76 -2.98 -1.99
N ASP A 94 13.18 -3.64 -3.06
CA ASP A 94 12.26 -4.16 -4.07
C ASP A 94 11.30 -5.20 -3.50
N THR A 95 11.78 -6.02 -2.58
CA THR A 95 10.95 -7.01 -1.89
C THR A 95 9.93 -6.33 -0.98
N ILE A 96 10.34 -5.30 -0.24
CA ILE A 96 9.42 -4.52 0.61
C ILE A 96 8.35 -3.86 -0.26
N LYS A 97 8.74 -3.27 -1.38
CA LYS A 97 7.82 -2.65 -2.33
C LYS A 97 6.81 -3.65 -2.88
N ASP A 98 7.25 -4.85 -3.22
CA ASP A 98 6.37 -5.92 -3.69
C ASP A 98 5.35 -6.34 -2.63
N MET A 99 5.75 -6.40 -1.36
CA MET A 99 4.84 -6.71 -0.25
C MET A 99 3.79 -5.61 -0.06
N ILE A 100 4.17 -4.35 -0.19
CA ILE A 100 3.22 -3.23 -0.11
C ILE A 100 2.25 -3.26 -1.30
N ALA A 101 2.76 -3.51 -2.50
CA ALA A 101 1.94 -3.62 -3.70
C ALA A 101 0.93 -4.77 -3.62
N GLU A 102 1.34 -5.91 -3.10
CA GLU A 102 0.44 -7.04 -2.86
C GLU A 102 -0.66 -6.67 -1.86
N SER A 103 -0.30 -6.01 -0.77
CA SER A 103 -1.28 -5.53 0.21
C SER A 103 -2.30 -4.59 -0.42
N TYR A 104 -1.85 -3.65 -1.23
CA TYR A 104 -2.75 -2.75 -1.97
C TYR A 104 -3.72 -3.55 -2.85
N ALA A 105 -3.22 -4.51 -3.62
CA ALA A 105 -4.04 -5.32 -4.50
C ALA A 105 -5.08 -6.15 -3.74
N LEU A 106 -4.73 -6.62 -2.53
CA LEU A 106 -5.62 -7.44 -1.70
C LEU A 106 -6.76 -6.64 -1.06
N VAL A 107 -6.55 -5.34 -0.78
CA VAL A 107 -7.55 -4.51 -0.12
C VAL A 107 -8.35 -3.63 -1.07
N CYS A 108 -7.89 -3.46 -2.31
CA CYS A 108 -8.58 -2.62 -3.28
C CYS A 108 -9.98 -3.15 -3.58
N ASP A 109 -10.94 -2.24 -3.63
CA ASP A 109 -12.21 -2.51 -4.27
C ASP A 109 -12.03 -2.51 -5.79
N LYS A 110 -13.07 -2.97 -6.52
CA LYS A 110 -12.98 -3.11 -7.97
C LYS A 110 -12.58 -1.83 -8.72
N PRO A 111 -13.13 -0.64 -8.41
CA PRO A 111 -12.75 0.57 -9.10
C PRO A 111 -11.28 0.94 -8.91
N ALA A 112 -10.78 0.93 -7.68
CA ALA A 112 -9.38 1.25 -7.39
C ALA A 112 -8.43 0.24 -8.04
N LYS A 113 -8.80 -1.04 -8.04
CA LYS A 113 -8.01 -2.08 -8.71
C LYS A 113 -7.92 -1.86 -10.21
N ARG A 114 -9.01 -1.46 -10.86
CA ARG A 114 -9.00 -1.13 -12.29
C ARG A 114 -8.09 0.05 -12.60
N ILE A 115 -8.09 1.09 -11.75
CA ILE A 115 -7.20 2.22 -11.89
C ILE A 115 -5.75 1.78 -11.78
N TYR A 116 -5.42 0.98 -10.78
CA TYR A 116 -4.09 0.46 -10.59
C TYR A 116 -3.61 -0.36 -11.80
N GLU A 117 -4.44 -1.23 -12.33
CA GLU A 117 -4.11 -2.02 -13.51
C GLU A 117 -3.95 -1.14 -14.76
N ALA A 118 -4.75 -0.08 -14.88
CA ALA A 118 -4.61 0.88 -15.97
C ALA A 118 -3.30 1.66 -15.89
N VAL A 119 -2.90 2.08 -14.69
CA VAL A 119 -1.61 2.76 -14.46
C VAL A 119 -0.44 1.89 -14.88
N LYS A 120 -0.48 0.60 -14.59
CA LYS A 120 0.57 -0.35 -15.00
C LYS A 120 0.77 -0.44 -16.50
N ARG A 121 -0.26 -0.13 -17.30
CA ARG A 121 -0.20 -0.15 -18.76
C ARG A 121 0.40 1.13 -19.35
N ILE A 122 0.62 2.16 -18.54
CA ILE A 122 1.23 3.41 -19.00
C ILE A 122 2.73 3.16 -19.18
N PRO A 123 3.28 3.41 -20.37
CA PRO A 123 4.72 3.23 -20.60
C PRO A 123 5.55 4.10 -19.66
N LYS A 124 6.69 3.59 -19.25
CA LYS A 124 7.63 4.32 -18.40
C LYS A 124 8.02 5.65 -19.04
N GLY A 125 7.91 6.74 -18.28
CA GLY A 125 8.20 8.10 -18.76
C GLY A 125 7.00 8.81 -19.37
N MET A 126 5.87 8.13 -19.57
CA MET A 126 4.62 8.74 -20.00
C MET A 126 3.82 9.24 -18.81
N VAL A 127 2.97 10.24 -19.04
CA VAL A 127 2.11 10.84 -18.03
C VAL A 127 0.66 10.74 -18.45
N ALA A 128 -0.22 10.41 -17.50
CA ALA A 128 -1.66 10.39 -17.70
C ALA A 128 -2.36 11.04 -16.51
N THR A 129 -3.50 11.70 -16.74
CA THR A 129 -4.34 12.22 -15.68
C THR A 129 -5.13 11.09 -15.01
N TYR A 130 -5.61 11.32 -13.78
CA TYR A 130 -6.52 10.37 -13.14
C TYR A 130 -7.79 10.15 -13.97
N GLY A 131 -8.30 11.19 -14.62
CA GLY A 131 -9.43 11.07 -15.51
C GLY A 131 -9.19 10.10 -16.67
N GLN A 132 -8.03 10.20 -17.31
CA GLN A 132 -7.63 9.29 -18.39
C GLN A 132 -7.45 7.86 -17.89
N VAL A 133 -6.80 7.70 -16.74
CA VAL A 133 -6.59 6.36 -16.13
C VAL A 133 -7.92 5.71 -15.78
N ALA A 134 -8.82 6.45 -15.15
CA ALA A 134 -10.13 5.93 -14.79
C ALA A 134 -10.97 5.57 -16.01
N TYR A 135 -10.88 6.36 -17.09
CA TYR A 135 -11.53 6.05 -18.37
C TYR A 135 -11.00 4.75 -18.96
N MET A 136 -9.67 4.57 -18.98
CA MET A 136 -9.03 3.33 -19.43
C MET A 136 -9.46 2.12 -18.61
N ALA A 137 -9.74 2.32 -17.32
CA ALA A 137 -10.26 1.29 -16.43
C ALA A 137 -11.77 1.06 -16.58
N GLY A 138 -12.48 1.85 -17.39
CA GLY A 138 -13.91 1.71 -17.63
C GLY A 138 -14.80 2.34 -16.57
N ASP A 139 -14.28 3.24 -15.75
CA ASP A 139 -15.05 3.88 -14.67
C ASP A 139 -15.14 5.40 -14.85
N ARG A 140 -16.22 5.84 -15.54
CA ARG A 140 -16.45 7.26 -15.78
C ARG A 140 -16.80 8.06 -14.52
N LYS A 141 -17.47 7.43 -13.55
CA LYS A 141 -17.82 8.07 -12.29
C LYS A 141 -16.57 8.42 -11.50
N MET A 142 -15.65 7.48 -11.42
CA MET A 142 -14.39 7.65 -10.76
C MET A 142 -13.49 8.66 -11.48
N ALA A 143 -13.56 8.69 -12.81
CA ALA A 143 -12.86 9.68 -13.61
C ALA A 143 -13.28 11.11 -13.24
N ARG A 144 -14.56 11.35 -13.01
CA ARG A 144 -15.06 12.67 -12.60
C ARG A 144 -14.60 13.05 -11.19
N ALA A 145 -14.58 12.10 -10.26
CA ALA A 145 -14.18 12.32 -8.88
C ALA A 145 -12.68 12.62 -8.77
N GLU A 146 -11.87 12.04 -9.64
CA GLU A 146 -10.42 12.09 -9.56
C GLU A 146 -9.79 13.06 -10.56
N ILE A 147 -10.57 13.66 -11.45
CA ILE A 147 -10.03 14.55 -12.46
C ILE A 147 -9.31 15.75 -11.83
N GLY A 148 -8.11 16.03 -12.31
CA GLY A 148 -7.27 17.11 -11.79
C GLY A 148 -6.49 16.78 -10.52
N ARG A 149 -6.62 15.59 -9.97
CA ARG A 149 -5.93 15.24 -8.73
C ARG A 149 -4.44 15.16 -8.87
N ALA A 150 -3.97 14.42 -9.83
CA ALA A 150 -2.54 14.27 -10.03
C ALA A 150 -2.27 13.60 -11.37
N HIS A 151 -1.03 13.72 -11.79
CA HIS A 151 -0.53 12.95 -12.90
C HIS A 151 0.10 11.64 -12.40
N VAL A 152 -0.07 10.63 -13.18
CA VAL A 152 0.46 9.30 -12.89
C VAL A 152 1.78 9.09 -13.59
#